data_cb0fb26e036a6f17721e9503a126f61e
#
_entry.id   cb0fb26e036a6f17721e9503a126f61e
#
_cell.length_a   1.000
_cell.length_b   1.000
_cell.length_c   1.000
_cell.angle_alpha   90.00
_cell.angle_beta   90.00
_cell.angle_gamma   90.00
#
_symmetry.space_group_name_H-M   'P 1'
#
loop_
_entity.id
_entity.type
_entity.pdbx_description
1 polymer ?
#
loop_
_entity_poly.entity_id
_entity_poly.type
_entity_poly.pdbx_seq_one_letter_code
_entity_poly.pdbx_strand_id
1 'polypeptide(L)'
;MKKINRRNFIKGSGLLSLAGMGGLQLGFARSLNKGGQTGSDLLVYVFLNGGMDGLHMVPPRTGANYTEYRDVLRPTLHVPGNISLPLNGTNAFGMHPAAAELAQLFNDDKMCIIHATGLVEANRSHFEATRSLELGVAGASGASSGWLTRYFESSVNTPHDAIMPTLVPSYSTTDSVLADAAALVMADH
;
A
#
# COMPACT_ATOMS: atom_id res chain seq x y z
N MET A 1 -17.44 14.20 12.81
CA MET A 1 -16.79 13.70 11.59
C MET A 1 -17.53 14.24 10.36
N LYS A 2 -16.85 15.00 9.48
CA LYS A 2 -17.44 15.47 8.21
C LYS A 2 -17.57 14.26 7.27
N LYS A 3 -18.79 13.92 6.88
CA LYS A 3 -19.04 12.90 5.84
C LYS A 3 -18.42 13.36 4.53
N ILE A 4 -17.45 12.62 4.03
CA ILE A 4 -16.88 12.87 2.70
C ILE A 4 -17.93 12.41 1.67
N ASN A 5 -18.42 13.34 0.87
CA ASN A 5 -19.38 13.05 -0.21
C ASN A 5 -18.61 12.40 -1.39
N ARG A 6 -19.21 11.40 -2.07
CA ARG A 6 -18.64 10.70 -3.24
C ARG A 6 -18.05 11.66 -4.29
N ARG A 7 -18.72 12.79 -4.53
CA ARG A 7 -18.26 13.85 -5.46
C ARG A 7 -16.97 14.54 -5.00
N ASN A 8 -16.79 14.74 -3.69
CA ASN A 8 -15.58 15.35 -3.13
C ASN A 8 -14.42 14.35 -3.06
N PHE A 9 -14.72 13.06 -2.93
CA PHE A 9 -13.74 11.99 -3.01
C PHE A 9 -13.18 11.86 -4.44
N ILE A 10 -14.06 11.82 -5.46
CA ILE A 10 -13.65 11.77 -6.88
C ILE A 10 -12.86 13.02 -7.27
N LYS A 11 -13.24 14.21 -6.78
CA LYS A 11 -12.48 15.44 -7.00
C LYS A 11 -11.12 15.45 -6.28
N GLY A 12 -11.05 14.83 -5.11
CA GLY A 12 -9.80 14.70 -4.34
C GLY A 12 -8.82 13.68 -4.96
N SER A 13 -9.32 12.57 -5.48
CA SER A 13 -8.49 11.57 -6.17
C SER A 13 -8.00 12.06 -7.55
N GLY A 14 -8.79 12.89 -8.25
CA GLY A 14 -8.35 13.56 -9.48
C GLY A 14 -7.21 14.57 -9.27
N LEU A 15 -7.09 15.15 -8.06
CA LEU A 15 -5.96 16.02 -7.70
C LEU A 15 -4.67 15.24 -7.36
N LEU A 16 -4.78 13.97 -6.99
CA LEU A 16 -3.62 13.09 -6.75
C LEU A 16 -3.01 12.58 -8.06
N SER A 17 -3.78 12.53 -9.16
CA SER A 17 -3.25 12.18 -10.48
C SER A 17 -2.40 13.30 -11.11
N LEU A 18 -2.53 14.53 -10.64
CA LEU A 18 -1.69 15.68 -11.05
C LEU A 18 -0.29 15.71 -10.42
N ALA A 19 -0.01 14.90 -9.40
CA ALA A 19 1.33 14.66 -8.88
C ALA A 19 2.10 13.65 -9.75
N GLY A 20 1.91 13.75 -11.05
CA GLY A 20 2.57 12.90 -12.02
C GLY A 20 4.05 13.14 -12.06
N MET A 21 4.78 12.16 -11.59
CA MET A 21 6.09 11.71 -12.07
C MET A 21 6.62 10.65 -11.09
N GLY A 22 6.13 9.47 -11.24
CA GLY A 22 6.58 8.30 -10.49
C GLY A 22 5.41 7.38 -10.17
N GLY A 23 5.20 6.41 -10.98
CA GLY A 23 4.25 5.31 -10.95
C GLY A 23 3.52 4.96 -9.67
N LEU A 24 2.63 5.80 -9.18
CA LEU A 24 1.72 5.47 -8.10
C LEU A 24 0.52 4.73 -8.70
N GLN A 25 0.44 3.43 -8.48
CA GLN A 25 -0.75 2.66 -8.84
C GLN A 25 -1.70 2.60 -7.65
N LEU A 26 -2.86 3.24 -7.78
CA LEU A 26 -3.93 3.19 -6.79
C LEU A 26 -4.97 2.16 -7.24
N GLY A 27 -5.08 1.06 -6.52
CA GLY A 27 -6.18 0.12 -6.67
C GLY A 27 -7.24 0.38 -5.60
N PHE A 28 -8.48 0.63 -6.01
CA PHE A 28 -9.60 0.73 -5.09
C PHE A 28 -10.40 -0.57 -5.15
N ALA A 29 -10.52 -1.22 -4.04
CA ALA A 29 -11.20 -2.48 -3.97
C ALA A 29 -12.57 -2.37 -3.31
N ARG A 30 -13.39 -3.31 -3.67
CA ARG A 30 -14.77 -3.61 -3.28
C ARG A 30 -15.12 -3.27 -1.84
N SER A 31 -16.35 -2.81 -1.66
CA SER A 31 -17.00 -2.65 -0.38
C SER A 31 -17.17 -3.99 0.36
N LEU A 32 -16.57 -4.10 1.53
CA LEU A 32 -16.77 -5.23 2.42
C LEU A 32 -17.99 -4.97 3.33
N ASN A 33 -19.07 -5.70 3.10
CA ASN A 33 -20.23 -5.66 4.01
C ASN A 33 -19.99 -6.64 5.17
N LYS A 34 -19.76 -6.13 6.35
CA LYS A 34 -19.82 -6.89 7.59
C LYS A 34 -21.29 -6.99 8.02
N GLY A 35 -21.84 -8.20 8.04
CA GLY A 35 -23.26 -8.44 8.25
C GLY A 35 -23.93 -7.53 9.27
N GLY A 36 -24.97 -6.82 8.82
CA GLY A 36 -25.84 -6.01 9.67
C GLY A 36 -25.53 -4.51 9.79
N GLN A 37 -24.45 -3.99 9.18
CA GLN A 37 -24.19 -2.55 9.15
C GLN A 37 -24.45 -1.97 7.75
N THR A 38 -25.22 -0.89 7.70
CA THR A 38 -25.55 -0.12 6.47
C THR A 38 -24.39 0.75 5.99
N GLY A 39 -23.16 0.28 6.06
CA GLY A 39 -21.95 0.94 5.60
C GLY A 39 -21.05 -0.04 4.88
N SER A 40 -20.71 0.26 3.65
CA SER A 40 -19.74 -0.52 2.90
C SER A 40 -18.34 0.02 3.19
N ASP A 41 -17.44 -0.84 3.69
CA ASP A 41 -16.05 -0.48 3.89
C ASP A 41 -15.34 -0.40 2.52
N LEU A 42 -14.45 0.57 2.37
CA LEU A 42 -13.64 0.74 1.18
C LEU A 42 -12.23 0.25 1.46
N LEU A 43 -11.76 -0.73 0.70
CA LEU A 43 -10.36 -1.11 0.68
C LEU A 43 -9.63 -0.28 -0.38
N VAL A 44 -8.58 0.41 0.01
CA VAL A 44 -7.69 1.14 -0.90
C VAL A 44 -6.34 0.43 -0.89
N TYR A 45 -5.96 -0.13 -2.03
CA TYR A 45 -4.63 -0.70 -2.24
C TYR A 45 -3.74 0.32 -2.94
N VAL A 46 -2.62 0.65 -2.32
CA VAL A 46 -1.64 1.60 -2.87
C VAL A 46 -0.33 0.85 -3.09
N PHE A 47 0.05 0.68 -4.33
CA PHE A 47 1.33 0.10 -4.70
C PHE A 47 2.29 1.21 -5.16
N LEU A 48 3.41 1.34 -4.46
CA LEU A 48 4.46 2.30 -4.80
C LEU A 48 5.38 1.69 -5.86
N ASN A 49 5.04 1.91 -7.12
CA ASN A 49 5.82 1.42 -8.25
C ASN A 49 7.18 2.15 -8.30
N GLY A 50 8.26 1.39 -8.26
CA GLY A 50 9.61 1.95 -8.08
C GLY A 50 10.14 1.81 -6.66
N GLY A 51 9.27 1.48 -5.73
CA GLY A 51 9.63 1.14 -4.34
C GLY A 51 9.79 2.34 -3.41
N MET A 52 9.90 2.02 -2.16
CA MET A 52 10.23 2.92 -1.06
C MET A 52 11.33 2.27 -0.25
N ASP A 53 12.36 3.01 0.14
CA ASP A 53 13.36 2.50 1.09
C ASP A 53 12.71 2.42 2.49
N GLY A 54 12.22 1.22 2.83
CA GLY A 54 11.56 0.97 4.11
C GLY A 54 12.48 1.22 5.31
N LEU A 55 13.78 0.96 5.15
CA LEU A 55 14.79 1.22 6.18
C LEU A 55 14.99 2.72 6.42
N HIS A 56 14.80 3.54 5.39
CA HIS A 56 14.87 4.99 5.51
C HIS A 56 13.56 5.59 6.01
N MET A 57 12.43 5.01 5.60
CA MET A 57 11.09 5.45 6.03
C MET A 57 10.83 5.15 7.51
N VAL A 58 11.25 3.96 7.98
CA VAL A 58 11.08 3.52 9.37
C VAL A 58 12.43 3.11 9.93
N PRO A 59 13.33 4.09 10.18
CA PRO A 59 14.69 3.82 10.59
C PRO A 59 14.78 3.27 12.00
N PRO A 60 15.77 2.40 12.27
CA PRO A 60 16.19 2.13 13.64
C PRO A 60 16.61 3.41 14.36
N ARG A 61 16.29 3.55 15.64
CA ARG A 61 16.59 4.74 16.45
C ARG A 61 17.68 4.51 17.47
N THR A 62 17.79 3.29 18.00
CA THR A 62 18.64 2.97 19.13
C THR A 62 19.28 1.58 19.00
N GLY A 63 20.32 1.34 19.78
CA GLY A 63 20.94 0.02 19.91
C GLY A 63 21.82 -0.39 18.73
N ALA A 64 22.12 -1.69 18.67
CA ALA A 64 23.01 -2.27 17.66
C ALA A 64 22.47 -2.07 16.24
N ASN A 65 21.18 -2.21 16.04
CA ASN A 65 20.53 -2.01 14.73
C ASN A 65 20.68 -0.58 14.22
N TYR A 66 20.63 0.41 15.12
CA TYR A 66 20.88 1.81 14.74
C TYR A 66 22.35 2.01 14.35
N THR A 67 23.28 1.41 15.08
CA THR A 67 24.71 1.50 14.75
C THR A 67 24.99 0.88 13.38
N GLU A 68 24.48 -0.30 13.11
CA GLU A 68 24.64 -0.94 11.81
C GLU A 68 23.97 -0.14 10.68
N TYR A 69 22.76 0.37 10.90
CA TYR A 69 22.06 1.24 9.95
C TYR A 69 22.89 2.49 9.63
N ARG A 70 23.38 3.18 10.65
CA ARG A 70 24.16 4.41 10.51
C ARG A 70 25.53 4.18 9.86
N ASP A 71 26.27 3.17 10.31
CA ASP A 71 27.69 3.05 9.98
C ASP A 71 27.95 2.14 8.77
N VAL A 72 27.03 1.21 8.50
CA VAL A 72 27.24 0.18 7.45
C VAL A 72 26.23 0.32 6.32
N LEU A 73 24.93 0.33 6.65
CA LEU A 73 23.88 0.24 5.62
C LEU A 73 23.58 1.58 4.96
N ARG A 74 23.62 2.68 5.70
CA ARG A 74 23.29 4.02 5.19
C ARG A 74 24.21 5.10 5.77
N PRO A 75 25.53 5.00 5.59
CA PRO A 75 26.48 5.91 6.26
C PRO A 75 26.27 7.39 5.92
N THR A 76 25.82 7.70 4.71
CA THR A 76 25.59 9.09 4.26
C THR A 76 24.12 9.50 4.22
N LEU A 77 23.20 8.55 4.32
CA LEU A 77 21.76 8.78 4.15
C LEU A 77 20.94 8.41 5.39
N HIS A 78 21.58 7.99 6.49
CA HIS A 78 20.84 7.59 7.68
C HIS A 78 20.06 8.76 8.28
N VAL A 79 18.91 8.45 8.83
CA VAL A 79 18.11 9.38 9.63
C VAL A 79 18.62 9.30 11.07
N PRO A 80 19.17 10.38 11.63
CA PRO A 80 19.62 10.38 13.02
C PRO A 80 18.48 10.03 13.99
N GLY A 81 18.76 9.19 14.98
CA GLY A 81 17.75 8.69 15.90
C GLY A 81 17.04 9.79 16.71
N ASN A 82 17.73 10.90 16.95
CA ASN A 82 17.18 12.04 17.68
C ASN A 82 16.23 12.91 16.84
N ILE A 83 16.27 12.83 15.50
CA ILE A 83 15.36 13.58 14.62
C ILE A 83 14.24 12.70 14.06
N SER A 84 14.38 11.37 14.08
CA SER A 84 13.30 10.48 13.69
C SER A 84 12.12 10.65 14.65
N LEU A 85 10.91 10.63 14.09
CA LEU A 85 9.68 10.81 14.86
C LEU A 85 9.41 9.58 15.75
N PRO A 86 9.05 9.78 17.02
CA PRO A 86 8.79 8.66 17.91
C PRO A 86 7.50 7.91 17.52
N LEU A 87 7.53 6.60 17.72
CA LEU A 87 6.38 5.72 17.55
C LEU A 87 6.00 5.15 18.93
N ASN A 88 4.72 5.21 19.28
CA ASN A 88 4.22 4.71 20.55
C ASN A 88 4.48 3.19 20.69
N GLY A 89 4.84 2.76 21.88
CA GLY A 89 5.09 1.36 22.17
C GLY A 89 6.46 0.82 21.73
N THR A 90 7.30 1.62 21.06
CA THR A 90 8.67 1.22 20.69
C THR A 90 9.67 2.35 20.77
N ASN A 91 10.87 2.02 21.23
CA ASN A 91 12.05 2.90 21.13
C ASN A 91 13.05 2.41 20.08
N ALA A 92 12.82 1.22 19.51
CA ALA A 92 13.74 0.61 18.55
C ALA A 92 13.69 1.29 17.18
N PHE A 93 12.51 1.73 16.78
CA PHE A 93 12.25 2.35 15.48
C PHE A 93 11.58 3.71 15.62
N GLY A 94 11.69 4.51 14.58
CA GLY A 94 10.96 5.77 14.44
C GLY A 94 10.47 5.95 13.01
N MET A 95 9.77 7.04 12.76
CA MET A 95 9.33 7.41 11.42
C MET A 95 10.25 8.50 10.86
N HIS A 96 10.45 8.49 9.54
CA HIS A 96 11.17 9.57 8.87
C HIS A 96 10.50 10.92 9.13
N PRO A 97 11.25 12.02 9.39
CA PRO A 97 10.68 13.32 9.74
C PRO A 97 9.67 13.87 8.71
N ALA A 98 9.86 13.56 7.43
CA ALA A 98 8.94 14.00 6.37
C ALA A 98 7.62 13.20 6.32
N ALA A 99 7.44 12.19 7.17
CA ALA A 99 6.25 11.34 7.22
C ALA A 99 5.47 11.53 8.55
N ALA A 100 5.32 12.77 8.98
CA ALA A 100 4.69 13.11 10.25
C ALA A 100 3.24 12.62 10.34
N GLU A 101 2.48 12.69 9.26
CA GLU A 101 1.11 12.22 9.21
C GLU A 101 1.02 10.69 9.37
N LEU A 102 1.97 9.94 8.82
CA LEU A 102 2.04 8.49 9.03
C LEU A 102 2.41 8.15 10.47
N ALA A 103 3.35 8.90 11.07
CA ALA A 103 3.68 8.73 12.48
C ALA A 103 2.47 9.02 13.38
N GLN A 104 1.67 10.02 13.04
CA GLN A 104 0.44 10.32 13.78
C GLN A 104 -0.59 9.19 13.64
N LEU A 105 -0.81 8.67 12.42
CA LEU A 105 -1.71 7.53 12.21
C LEU A 105 -1.29 6.30 12.99
N PHE A 106 0.01 6.02 13.07
CA PHE A 106 0.54 4.92 13.89
C PHE A 106 0.28 5.18 15.38
N ASN A 107 0.56 6.37 15.86
CA ASN A 107 0.38 6.75 17.27
C ASN A 107 -1.09 6.84 17.70
N ASP A 108 -2.00 7.01 16.73
CA ASP A 108 -3.46 6.99 16.92
C ASP A 108 -4.08 5.58 16.77
N ASP A 109 -3.26 4.52 16.71
CA ASP A 109 -3.67 3.12 16.48
C ASP A 109 -4.46 2.88 15.18
N LYS A 110 -4.21 3.72 14.16
CA LYS A 110 -4.88 3.64 12.85
C LYS A 110 -3.99 3.06 11.76
N MET A 111 -2.75 2.75 12.06
CA MET A 111 -1.75 2.24 11.13
C MET A 111 -0.95 1.11 11.78
N CYS A 112 -0.64 0.08 11.01
CA CYS A 112 0.30 -0.96 11.36
C CYS A 112 1.50 -0.92 10.42
N ILE A 113 2.69 -1.14 10.96
CA ILE A 113 3.93 -1.26 10.19
C ILE A 113 4.39 -2.71 10.26
N ILE A 114 4.59 -3.32 9.10
CA ILE A 114 5.06 -4.70 9.00
C ILE A 114 6.49 -4.67 8.45
N HIS A 115 7.44 -5.00 9.31
CA HIS A 115 8.87 -5.07 8.96
C HIS A 115 9.24 -6.39 8.30
N ALA A 116 10.39 -6.41 7.63
CA ALA A 116 11.00 -7.60 7.05
C ALA A 116 10.08 -8.38 6.10
N THR A 117 9.21 -7.67 5.41
CA THR A 117 8.36 -8.23 4.36
C THR A 117 9.09 -8.19 3.02
N GLY A 118 8.93 -9.23 2.23
CA GLY A 118 9.57 -9.34 0.92
C GLY A 118 9.18 -10.62 0.21
N LEU A 119 9.70 -10.79 -1.00
CA LEU A 119 9.54 -12.04 -1.73
C LEU A 119 10.34 -13.16 -1.07
N VAL A 120 9.79 -14.38 -1.11
CA VAL A 120 10.46 -15.59 -0.61
C VAL A 120 11.73 -15.88 -1.42
N GLU A 121 11.69 -15.62 -2.72
CA GLU A 121 12.81 -15.81 -3.62
C GLU A 121 13.52 -14.49 -3.89
N ALA A 122 14.85 -14.50 -3.82
CA ALA A 122 15.65 -13.33 -4.16
C ALA A 122 15.57 -13.08 -5.67
N ASN A 123 14.87 -12.03 -6.05
CA ASN A 123 14.74 -11.60 -7.42
C ASN A 123 15.20 -10.14 -7.58
N ARG A 124 16.12 -9.89 -8.50
CA ARG A 124 16.62 -8.56 -8.84
C ARG A 124 15.90 -7.93 -10.02
N SER A 125 15.03 -8.68 -10.70
CA SER A 125 14.20 -8.16 -11.78
C SER A 125 13.02 -7.39 -11.16
N HIS A 126 13.03 -6.10 -11.37
CA HIS A 126 11.97 -5.19 -10.87
C HIS A 126 10.59 -5.60 -11.39
N PHE A 127 10.51 -5.95 -12.67
CA PHE A 127 9.25 -6.36 -13.31
C PHE A 127 8.72 -7.69 -12.77
N GLU A 128 9.59 -8.69 -12.62
CA GLU A 128 9.18 -10.00 -12.07
C GLU A 128 8.82 -9.91 -10.59
N ALA A 129 9.58 -9.14 -9.81
CA ALA A 129 9.28 -8.92 -8.41
C ALA A 129 7.93 -8.20 -8.22
N THR A 130 7.66 -7.15 -9.00
CA THR A 130 6.37 -6.45 -9.00
C THR A 130 5.24 -7.39 -9.34
N ARG A 131 5.40 -8.16 -10.42
CA ARG A 131 4.38 -9.14 -10.84
C ARG A 131 4.13 -10.21 -9.79
N SER A 132 5.17 -10.73 -9.14
CA SER A 132 5.03 -11.71 -8.07
C SER A 132 4.25 -11.15 -6.87
N LEU A 133 4.50 -9.88 -6.50
CA LEU A 133 3.76 -9.19 -5.44
C LEU A 133 2.29 -8.96 -5.83
N GLU A 134 2.02 -8.51 -7.05
CA GLU A 134 0.67 -8.26 -7.55
C GLU A 134 -0.14 -9.54 -7.74
N LEU A 135 0.51 -10.62 -8.17
CA LEU A 135 -0.11 -11.94 -8.22
C LEU A 135 -0.22 -12.59 -6.84
N GLY A 136 0.58 -12.15 -5.85
CA GLY A 136 0.58 -12.73 -4.51
C GLY A 136 1.05 -14.20 -4.50
N VAL A 137 2.07 -14.51 -5.30
CA VAL A 137 2.63 -15.87 -5.43
C VAL A 137 4.16 -15.82 -5.36
N ALA A 138 4.75 -16.93 -4.93
CA ALA A 138 6.19 -17.13 -5.00
C ALA A 138 6.57 -17.48 -6.45
N GLY A 139 7.18 -16.53 -7.15
CA GLY A 139 7.50 -16.69 -8.58
C GLY A 139 6.32 -16.30 -9.49
N ALA A 140 6.64 -15.62 -10.62
CA ALA A 140 5.64 -15.06 -11.54
C ALA A 140 4.92 -16.10 -12.40
N SER A 141 5.29 -17.38 -12.31
CA SER A 141 4.75 -18.45 -13.13
C SER A 141 3.63 -19.20 -12.41
N GLY A 142 2.43 -19.16 -12.96
CA GLY A 142 1.35 -20.08 -12.61
C GLY A 142 0.11 -19.50 -11.94
N ALA A 143 0.05 -18.24 -11.57
CA ALA A 143 -1.19 -17.64 -11.09
C ALA A 143 -2.06 -17.19 -12.27
N SER A 144 -3.30 -17.67 -12.31
CA SER A 144 -4.32 -17.29 -13.29
C SER A 144 -5.08 -16.02 -12.89
N SER A 145 -4.91 -15.55 -11.66
CA SER A 145 -5.63 -14.38 -11.10
C SER A 145 -4.76 -13.60 -10.11
N GLY A 146 -5.06 -12.32 -9.95
CA GLY A 146 -4.42 -11.43 -8.99
C GLY A 146 -4.79 -11.74 -7.54
N TRP A 147 -3.99 -11.27 -6.59
CA TRP A 147 -4.25 -11.53 -5.18
C TRP A 147 -5.55 -10.87 -4.69
N LEU A 148 -5.87 -9.68 -5.20
CA LEU A 148 -7.14 -8.99 -4.88
C LEU A 148 -8.34 -9.72 -5.45
N THR A 149 -8.24 -10.23 -6.70
CA THR A 149 -9.29 -11.05 -7.31
C THR A 149 -9.62 -12.25 -6.42
N ARG A 150 -8.59 -13.02 -6.02
CA ARG A 150 -8.79 -14.18 -5.11
C ARG A 150 -9.33 -13.77 -3.74
N TYR A 151 -8.88 -12.65 -3.22
CA TYR A 151 -9.41 -12.12 -1.96
C TYR A 151 -10.91 -11.85 -2.06
N PHE A 152 -11.39 -11.23 -3.14
CA PHE A 152 -12.82 -10.98 -3.35
C PHE A 152 -13.61 -12.24 -3.60
N GLU A 153 -13.08 -13.18 -4.38
CA GLU A 153 -13.71 -14.48 -4.61
C GLU A 153 -13.87 -15.29 -3.32
N SER A 154 -12.91 -15.20 -2.41
CA SER A 154 -12.96 -15.88 -1.11
C SER A 154 -13.88 -15.22 -0.09
N SER A 155 -14.28 -13.96 -0.32
CA SER A 155 -15.11 -13.21 0.60
C SER A 155 -16.58 -13.55 0.40
N VAL A 156 -17.20 -14.17 1.41
CA VAL A 156 -18.64 -14.49 1.43
C VAL A 156 -19.56 -13.29 1.46
N ASN A 157 -19.03 -12.08 1.71
CA ASN A 157 -19.80 -10.85 1.92
C ASN A 157 -19.57 -9.81 0.81
N THR A 158 -19.07 -10.22 -0.34
CA THR A 158 -18.96 -9.30 -1.48
C THR A 158 -20.35 -9.03 -2.06
N PRO A 159 -20.82 -7.77 -2.08
CA PRO A 159 -22.10 -7.45 -2.70
C PRO A 159 -22.02 -7.80 -4.20
N HIS A 160 -22.83 -8.75 -4.65
CA HIS A 160 -22.95 -9.10 -6.07
C HIS A 160 -23.63 -8.02 -6.90
N ASP A 161 -24.25 -7.04 -6.24
CA ASP A 161 -25.02 -5.92 -6.79
C ASP A 161 -24.26 -4.58 -6.80
N ALA A 162 -22.97 -4.58 -6.44
CA ALA A 162 -22.16 -3.36 -6.50
C ALA A 162 -21.99 -2.91 -7.96
N ILE A 163 -22.41 -1.67 -8.26
CA ILE A 163 -22.36 -1.08 -9.62
C ILE A 163 -20.89 -0.92 -10.09
N MET A 164 -19.97 -0.63 -9.18
CA MET A 164 -18.52 -0.56 -9.43
C MET A 164 -17.77 -1.23 -8.29
N PRO A 165 -17.54 -2.53 -8.40
CA PRO A 165 -16.90 -3.27 -7.32
C PRO A 165 -15.40 -2.99 -7.21
N THR A 166 -14.70 -2.81 -8.32
CA THR A 166 -13.26 -2.57 -8.36
C THR A 166 -12.95 -1.43 -9.32
N LEU A 167 -12.24 -0.41 -8.86
CA LEU A 167 -11.80 0.73 -9.67
C LEU A 167 -10.28 0.77 -9.69
N VAL A 168 -9.69 0.79 -10.90
CA VAL A 168 -8.26 0.91 -11.12
C VAL A 168 -7.97 2.23 -11.85
N PRO A 169 -7.56 3.29 -11.14
CA PRO A 169 -7.18 4.56 -11.75
C PRO A 169 -5.77 4.44 -12.34
N SER A 170 -5.68 3.86 -13.53
CA SER A 170 -4.43 3.63 -14.26
C SER A 170 -4.72 3.47 -15.73
N TYR A 171 -3.70 3.57 -16.58
CA TYR A 171 -3.82 3.33 -18.04
C TYR A 171 -4.06 1.86 -18.40
N SER A 172 -3.81 0.93 -17.48
CA SER A 172 -4.04 -0.51 -17.67
C SER A 172 -4.45 -1.18 -16.37
N THR A 173 -5.04 -2.36 -16.47
CA THR A 173 -5.26 -3.22 -15.30
C THR A 173 -3.91 -3.61 -14.69
N THR A 174 -3.88 -3.63 -13.35
CA THR A 174 -2.72 -4.18 -12.62
C THR A 174 -2.89 -5.70 -12.48
N ASP A 175 -1.78 -6.42 -12.37
CA ASP A 175 -1.83 -7.86 -12.14
C ASP A 175 -2.51 -8.22 -10.79
N SER A 176 -2.62 -7.28 -9.86
CA SER A 176 -3.35 -7.45 -8.59
C SER A 176 -4.82 -7.79 -8.78
N VAL A 177 -5.44 -7.30 -9.85
CA VAL A 177 -6.86 -7.55 -10.22
C VAL A 177 -6.97 -8.38 -11.50
N LEU A 178 -5.93 -9.10 -11.88
CA LEU A 178 -5.95 -10.00 -13.02
C LEU A 178 -7.09 -11.00 -12.89
N ALA A 179 -7.86 -11.18 -13.96
CA ALA A 179 -9.07 -12.00 -14.04
C ALA A 179 -10.26 -11.52 -13.19
N ASP A 180 -10.25 -10.30 -12.63
CA ASP A 180 -11.45 -9.70 -12.06
C ASP A 180 -12.32 -9.13 -13.20
N ALA A 181 -13.40 -9.83 -13.52
CA ALA A 181 -14.35 -9.43 -14.58
C ALA A 181 -15.09 -8.12 -14.25
N ALA A 182 -15.08 -7.67 -13.00
CA ALA A 182 -15.74 -6.47 -12.52
C ALA A 182 -14.77 -5.29 -12.33
N ALA A 183 -13.49 -5.45 -12.67
CA ALA A 183 -12.51 -4.36 -12.58
C ALA A 183 -12.76 -3.32 -13.69
N LEU A 184 -12.96 -2.07 -13.29
CA LEU A 184 -13.04 -0.93 -14.18
C LEU A 184 -11.74 -0.15 -14.18
N VAL A 185 -11.12 -0.03 -15.34
CA VAL A 185 -9.93 0.82 -15.54
C VAL A 185 -10.37 2.22 -15.93
N MET A 186 -9.88 3.22 -15.23
CA MET A 186 -10.08 4.62 -15.55
C MET A 186 -8.76 5.25 -15.94
N ALA A 187 -8.49 5.30 -17.24
CA ALA A 187 -7.39 6.09 -17.77
C ALA A 187 -7.72 7.58 -17.65
N ASP A 188 -6.79 8.37 -17.16
CA ASP A 188 -6.86 9.82 -17.21
C ASP A 188 -6.53 10.27 -18.64
N HIS A 189 -7.38 11.10 -19.24
CA HIS A 189 -7.21 11.68 -20.57
C HIS A 189 -6.76 13.14 -20.48
#